data_e5f63f5b502fcc3c5a777c32499a69a5
#
_entry.id   e5f63f5b502fcc3c5a777c32499a69a5
#
_cell.length_a   1.000
_cell.length_b   1.000
_cell.length_c   1.000
_cell.angle_alpha   90.00
_cell.angle_beta   90.00
_cell.angle_gamma   90.00
#
_symmetry.space_group_name_H-M   'P 1'
#
loop_
_entity.id
_entity.type
_entity.pdbx_description
1 polymer ?
#
loop_
_entity_poly.entity_id
_entity_poly.type
_entity_poly.pdbx_seq_one_letter_code
_entity_poly.pdbx_strand_id
1 'polypeptide(L)'
;MEQNNFDIKNIKVHRTTEATVFEIVFVLIALIVWGVIIWLIHRAPDIIPTHFDASGKPNAYGPPAGITIPCALLTIGAIVCMSCAYFPQRINLPFKIRNIRQVELAIRSLRVTGITFLLLPLATAYTMLGMSSPSVVPILAVIGLILVESVLFSIIIYKSK
;
A
#
# COMPACT_ATOMS: atom_id res chain seq x y z
N MET A 1 2.91 -42.67 0.57
CA MET A 1 2.99 -41.31 1.18
C MET A 1 1.94 -40.45 0.50
N GLU A 2 0.79 -40.30 1.10
CA GLU A 2 -0.26 -39.39 0.64
C GLU A 2 0.29 -37.97 0.73
N GLN A 3 0.51 -37.32 -0.41
CA GLN A 3 0.72 -35.89 -0.45
C GLN A 3 -0.60 -35.23 -0.01
N ASN A 4 -0.65 -34.83 1.25
CA ASN A 4 -1.73 -34.01 1.77
C ASN A 4 -1.81 -32.77 0.88
N ASN A 5 -2.73 -32.78 -0.09
CA ASN A 5 -3.00 -31.65 -0.98
C ASN A 5 -3.65 -30.56 -0.15
N PHE A 6 -2.84 -29.67 0.44
CA PHE A 6 -3.35 -28.51 1.15
C PHE A 6 -4.14 -27.63 0.18
N ASP A 7 -5.46 -27.56 0.39
CA ASP A 7 -6.37 -26.80 -0.49
C ASP A 7 -6.72 -25.46 0.13
N ILE A 8 -6.11 -24.40 -0.39
CA ILE A 8 -6.36 -23.03 0.01
C ILE A 8 -7.78 -22.54 -0.38
N LYS A 9 -8.43 -23.17 -1.36
CA LYS A 9 -9.71 -22.71 -1.93
C LYS A 9 -10.85 -22.76 -0.90
N ASN A 10 -10.76 -23.65 0.07
CA ASN A 10 -11.78 -23.86 1.10
C ASN A 10 -11.51 -23.09 2.40
N ILE A 11 -10.43 -22.31 2.47
CA ILE A 11 -10.08 -21.55 3.67
C ILE A 11 -10.96 -20.31 3.77
N LYS A 12 -11.76 -20.25 4.84
CA LYS A 12 -12.52 -19.05 5.24
C LYS A 12 -11.73 -18.30 6.31
N VAL A 13 -11.42 -17.04 6.04
CA VAL A 13 -10.75 -16.17 7.01
C VAL A 13 -11.83 -15.46 7.83
N HIS A 14 -11.82 -15.72 9.14
CA HIS A 14 -12.66 -14.99 10.09
C HIS A 14 -11.90 -13.79 10.66
N ARG A 15 -12.64 -12.76 11.04
CA ARG A 15 -12.08 -11.58 11.71
C ARG A 15 -11.52 -12.00 13.07
N THR A 16 -10.22 -11.82 13.25
CA THR A 16 -9.51 -12.10 14.51
C THR A 16 -9.20 -10.80 15.24
N THR A 17 -8.79 -10.86 16.51
CA THR A 17 -8.29 -9.71 17.26
C THR A 17 -7.11 -9.06 16.54
N GLU A 18 -6.20 -9.86 15.99
CA GLU A 18 -5.08 -9.37 15.17
C GLU A 18 -5.57 -8.59 13.95
N ALA A 19 -6.57 -9.13 13.22
CA ALA A 19 -7.16 -8.44 12.08
C ALA A 19 -7.74 -7.09 12.47
N THR A 20 -8.47 -7.04 13.58
CA THR A 20 -9.06 -5.81 14.11
C THR A 20 -7.99 -4.77 14.47
N VAL A 21 -6.87 -5.18 15.06
CA VAL A 21 -5.75 -4.28 15.36
C VAL A 21 -5.17 -3.69 14.07
N PHE A 22 -4.91 -4.51 13.05
CA PHE A 22 -4.42 -4.02 11.75
C PHE A 22 -5.39 -3.03 11.11
N GLU A 23 -6.70 -3.30 11.16
CA GLU A 23 -7.74 -2.41 10.62
C GLU A 23 -7.78 -1.07 11.36
N ILE A 24 -7.71 -1.08 12.69
CA ILE A 24 -7.69 0.15 13.50
C ILE A 24 -6.43 0.96 13.16
N VAL A 25 -5.25 0.32 13.13
CA VAL A 25 -3.99 0.98 12.78
C VAL A 25 -4.07 1.57 11.36
N PHE A 26 -4.61 0.81 10.40
CA PHE A 26 -4.80 1.28 9.03
C PHE A 26 -5.67 2.54 8.97
N VAL A 27 -6.82 2.54 9.67
CA VAL A 27 -7.73 3.69 9.70
C VAL A 27 -7.06 4.90 10.35
N LEU A 28 -6.37 4.72 11.47
CA LEU A 28 -5.65 5.81 12.14
C LEU A 28 -4.57 6.42 11.25
N ILE A 29 -3.77 5.58 10.57
CA ILE A 29 -2.75 6.07 9.63
C ILE A 29 -3.40 6.78 8.44
N ALA A 30 -4.49 6.25 7.89
CA ALA A 30 -5.22 6.89 6.79
C ALA A 30 -5.75 8.28 7.18
N LEU A 31 -6.30 8.42 8.40
CA LEU A 31 -6.74 9.71 8.92
C LEU A 31 -5.59 10.71 9.07
N ILE A 32 -4.44 10.26 9.59
CA ILE A 32 -3.24 11.10 9.71
C ILE A 32 -2.74 11.52 8.32
N VAL A 33 -2.62 10.58 7.38
CA VAL A 33 -2.17 10.84 6.01
C VAL A 33 -3.08 11.88 5.34
N TRP A 34 -4.40 11.69 5.40
CA TRP A 34 -5.34 12.65 4.81
C TRP A 34 -5.35 14.00 5.53
N GLY A 35 -5.19 14.02 6.85
CA GLY A 35 -5.02 15.26 7.59
C GLY A 35 -3.80 16.06 7.12
N VAL A 36 -2.67 15.38 6.90
CA VAL A 36 -1.45 16.01 6.35
C VAL A 36 -1.65 16.46 4.91
N ILE A 37 -2.29 15.65 4.05
CA ILE A 37 -2.57 16.02 2.66
C ILE A 37 -3.44 17.29 2.59
N ILE A 38 -4.53 17.35 3.37
CA ILE A 38 -5.42 18.51 3.43
C ILE A 38 -4.65 19.74 3.93
N TRP A 39 -3.83 19.58 4.96
CA TRP A 39 -3.00 20.66 5.49
C TRP A 39 -2.01 21.18 4.43
N LEU A 40 -1.36 20.28 3.66
CA LEU A 40 -0.46 20.66 2.56
C LEU A 40 -1.20 21.42 1.46
N ILE A 41 -2.40 20.96 1.06
CA ILE A 41 -3.24 21.64 0.06
C ILE A 41 -3.55 23.08 0.47
N HIS A 42 -3.90 23.29 1.75
CA HIS A 42 -4.21 24.63 2.26
C HIS A 42 -3.01 25.58 2.34
N ARG A 43 -1.79 25.04 2.34
CA ARG A 43 -0.54 25.82 2.37
C ARG A 43 0.14 25.95 1.01
N ALA A 44 -0.35 25.24 0.02
CA ALA A 44 0.24 25.25 -1.31
C ALA A 44 -0.05 26.58 -2.03
N PRO A 45 0.82 27.01 -2.96
CA PRO A 45 0.52 28.12 -3.86
C PRO A 45 -0.68 27.79 -4.77
N ASP A 46 -1.30 28.80 -5.34
CA ASP A 46 -2.49 28.65 -6.22
C ASP A 46 -2.28 27.73 -7.41
N ILE A 47 -1.04 27.60 -7.87
CA ILE A 47 -0.65 26.76 -9.01
C ILE A 47 0.52 25.88 -8.59
N ILE A 48 0.35 24.56 -8.75
CA ILE A 48 1.36 23.53 -8.46
C ILE A 48 1.66 22.69 -9.69
N PRO A 49 2.82 21.99 -9.76
CA PRO A 49 3.03 20.93 -10.72
C PRO A 49 2.02 19.81 -10.55
N THR A 50 1.37 19.38 -11.63
CA THR A 50 0.39 18.28 -11.63
C THR A 50 0.85 17.06 -12.41
N HIS A 51 1.89 17.23 -13.24
CA HIS A 51 2.49 16.14 -14.00
C HIS A 51 3.99 16.39 -14.20
N PHE A 52 4.76 15.30 -14.26
CA PHE A 52 6.21 15.31 -14.47
C PHE A 52 6.55 14.43 -15.67
N ASP A 53 7.52 14.85 -16.47
CA ASP A 53 8.07 14.04 -17.53
C ASP A 53 8.99 12.92 -17.02
N ALA A 54 9.49 12.08 -17.91
CA ALA A 54 10.40 10.98 -17.58
C ALA A 54 11.74 11.43 -16.96
N SER A 55 12.11 12.72 -17.12
CA SER A 55 13.30 13.31 -16.50
C SER A 55 13.03 13.89 -15.12
N GLY A 56 11.77 13.82 -14.64
CA GLY A 56 11.33 14.38 -13.38
C GLY A 56 11.08 15.89 -13.41
N LYS A 57 11.01 16.51 -14.60
CA LYS A 57 10.67 17.93 -14.74
C LYS A 57 9.16 18.12 -14.85
N PRO A 58 8.60 19.14 -14.17
CA PRO A 58 7.19 19.46 -14.32
C PRO A 58 6.87 19.87 -15.75
N ASN A 59 5.81 19.29 -16.32
CA ASN A 59 5.33 19.62 -17.68
C ASN A 59 3.82 19.93 -17.75
N ALA A 60 3.12 19.86 -16.62
CA ALA A 60 1.76 20.39 -16.47
C ALA A 60 1.57 21.00 -15.08
N TYR A 61 0.68 21.99 -15.01
CA TYR A 61 0.40 22.75 -13.77
C TYR A 61 -1.12 22.90 -13.58
N GLY A 62 -1.55 23.04 -12.32
CA GLY A 62 -2.95 23.18 -11.99
C GLY A 62 -3.18 23.57 -10.52
N PRO A 63 -4.45 23.67 -10.09
CA PRO A 63 -4.77 24.01 -8.71
C PRO A 63 -4.40 22.86 -7.75
N PRO A 64 -3.97 23.18 -6.52
CA PRO A 64 -3.54 22.17 -5.53
C PRO A 64 -4.63 21.16 -5.16
N ALA A 65 -5.91 21.52 -5.24
CA ALA A 65 -7.02 20.61 -5.00
C ALA A 65 -7.07 19.42 -5.99
N GLY A 66 -6.47 19.56 -7.19
CA GLY A 66 -6.42 18.50 -8.19
C GLY A 66 -5.68 17.24 -7.74
N ILE A 67 -4.78 17.36 -6.73
CA ILE A 67 -4.05 16.21 -6.18
C ILE A 67 -4.94 15.24 -5.39
N THR A 68 -6.11 15.68 -4.96
CA THR A 68 -7.06 14.86 -4.21
C THR A 68 -7.45 13.60 -4.98
N ILE A 69 -7.60 13.69 -6.30
CA ILE A 69 -8.01 12.55 -7.14
C ILE A 69 -6.94 11.45 -7.14
N PRO A 70 -5.67 11.69 -7.51
CA PRO A 70 -4.65 10.63 -7.47
C PRO A 70 -4.41 10.10 -6.04
N CYS A 71 -4.45 10.96 -5.01
CA CYS A 71 -4.33 10.49 -3.62
C CYS A 71 -5.51 9.59 -3.21
N ALA A 72 -6.74 9.89 -3.63
CA ALA A 72 -7.90 9.04 -3.36
C ALA A 72 -7.78 7.69 -4.06
N LEU A 73 -7.36 7.64 -5.32
CA LEU A 73 -7.15 6.40 -6.06
C LEU A 73 -6.08 5.52 -5.40
N LEU A 74 -4.97 6.09 -4.94
CA LEU A 74 -3.94 5.38 -4.19
C LEU A 74 -4.47 4.86 -2.85
N THR A 75 -5.28 5.65 -2.14
CA THR A 75 -5.92 5.21 -0.90
C THR A 75 -6.89 4.04 -1.14
N ILE A 76 -7.66 4.06 -2.23
CA ILE A 76 -8.51 2.94 -2.64
C ILE A 76 -7.65 1.69 -2.89
N GLY A 77 -6.49 1.83 -3.56
CA GLY A 77 -5.54 0.73 -3.73
C GLY A 77 -5.08 0.12 -2.40
N ALA A 78 -4.78 0.94 -1.40
CA ALA A 78 -4.44 0.49 -0.05
C ALA A 78 -5.59 -0.28 0.63
N ILE A 79 -6.84 0.23 0.49
CA ILE A 79 -8.05 -0.44 1.01
C ILE A 79 -8.26 -1.79 0.33
N VAL A 80 -8.08 -1.86 -0.99
CA VAL A 80 -8.18 -3.13 -1.74
C VAL A 80 -7.14 -4.12 -1.24
N CYS A 81 -5.89 -3.69 -1.06
CA CYS A 81 -4.82 -4.53 -0.54
C CYS A 81 -5.16 -5.10 0.85
N MET A 82 -5.63 -4.25 1.79
CA MET A 82 -6.08 -4.67 3.12
C MET A 82 -7.27 -5.66 3.03
N SER A 83 -8.22 -5.41 2.13
CA SER A 83 -9.40 -6.26 1.92
C SER A 83 -9.04 -7.64 1.35
N CYS A 84 -8.01 -7.72 0.49
CA CYS A 84 -7.52 -8.99 -0.07
C CYS A 84 -7.03 -9.97 1.00
N ALA A 85 -6.66 -9.51 2.19
CA ALA A 85 -6.31 -10.36 3.33
C ALA A 85 -7.45 -11.30 3.78
N TYR A 86 -8.71 -11.00 3.43
CA TYR A 86 -9.87 -11.85 3.69
C TYR A 86 -10.14 -12.89 2.60
N PHE A 87 -9.39 -12.83 1.50
CA PHE A 87 -9.57 -13.71 0.33
C PHE A 87 -8.26 -14.44 -0.02
N PRO A 88 -7.70 -15.29 0.88
CA PRO A 88 -6.40 -15.91 0.69
C PRO A 88 -6.33 -16.78 -0.58
N GLN A 89 -7.46 -17.29 -1.05
CA GLN A 89 -7.58 -18.06 -2.29
C GLN A 89 -7.27 -17.22 -3.56
N ARG A 90 -7.25 -15.88 -3.46
CA ARG A 90 -6.94 -14.96 -4.56
C ARG A 90 -5.49 -14.45 -4.53
N ILE A 91 -4.72 -14.84 -3.50
CA ILE A 91 -3.32 -14.44 -3.37
C ILE A 91 -2.50 -15.20 -4.41
N ASN A 92 -1.80 -14.47 -5.26
CA ASN A 92 -0.89 -15.03 -6.24
C ASN A 92 0.55 -14.96 -5.71
N LEU A 93 1.09 -16.11 -5.27
CA LEU A 93 2.47 -16.24 -4.83
C LEU A 93 3.28 -16.99 -5.91
N PRO A 94 4.59 -16.74 -6.02
CA PRO A 94 5.47 -17.42 -6.98
C PRO A 94 5.70 -18.90 -6.65
N PHE A 95 5.04 -19.43 -5.60
CA PHE A 95 5.13 -20.82 -5.15
C PHE A 95 3.80 -21.30 -4.59
N LYS A 96 3.62 -22.63 -4.50
CA LYS A 96 2.42 -23.23 -3.92
C LYS A 96 2.45 -23.16 -2.40
N ILE A 97 1.35 -22.72 -1.79
CA ILE A 97 1.13 -22.78 -0.34
C ILE A 97 0.90 -24.25 0.05
N ARG A 98 1.55 -24.69 1.14
CA ARG A 98 1.57 -26.10 1.57
C ARG A 98 1.02 -26.32 2.98
N ASN A 99 0.86 -25.25 3.76
CA ASN A 99 0.39 -25.33 5.14
C ASN A 99 -0.31 -24.05 5.58
N ILE A 100 -1.04 -24.12 6.70
CA ILE A 100 -1.83 -23.02 7.24
C ILE A 100 -0.96 -21.83 7.67
N ARG A 101 0.26 -22.08 8.18
CA ARG A 101 1.19 -21.03 8.60
C ARG A 101 1.60 -20.13 7.42
N GLN A 102 1.78 -20.71 6.23
CA GLN A 102 2.05 -19.93 5.02
C GLN A 102 0.87 -19.04 4.65
N VAL A 103 -0.37 -19.50 4.83
CA VAL A 103 -1.58 -18.69 4.62
C VAL A 103 -1.62 -17.53 5.61
N GLU A 104 -1.39 -17.77 6.89
CA GLU A 104 -1.37 -16.73 7.93
C GLU A 104 -0.33 -15.66 7.64
N LEU A 105 0.88 -16.07 7.24
CA LEU A 105 1.94 -15.13 6.87
C LEU A 105 1.59 -14.34 5.60
N ALA A 106 0.95 -14.96 4.62
CA ALA A 106 0.49 -14.28 3.42
C ALA A 106 -0.62 -13.24 3.73
N ILE A 107 -1.53 -13.57 4.65
CA ILE A 107 -2.55 -12.64 5.15
C ILE A 107 -1.88 -11.45 5.87
N ARG A 108 -0.90 -11.71 6.74
CA ARG A 108 -0.14 -10.66 7.43
C ARG A 108 0.62 -9.76 6.45
N SER A 109 1.26 -10.36 5.42
CA SER A 109 1.96 -9.58 4.41
C SER A 109 1.03 -8.58 3.71
N LEU A 110 -0.16 -9.01 3.30
CA LEU A 110 -1.15 -8.13 2.67
C LEU A 110 -1.60 -6.98 3.59
N ARG A 111 -1.75 -7.24 4.89
CA ARG A 111 -2.11 -6.20 5.86
C ARG A 111 -0.99 -5.18 6.04
N VAL A 112 0.26 -5.65 6.18
CA VAL A 112 1.43 -4.76 6.28
C VAL A 112 1.58 -3.97 4.98
N THR A 113 1.53 -4.63 3.82
CA THR A 113 1.59 -3.95 2.51
C THR A 113 0.46 -2.93 2.34
N GLY A 114 -0.76 -3.22 2.79
CA GLY A 114 -1.86 -2.26 2.77
C GLY A 114 -1.57 -1.00 3.58
N ILE A 115 -0.96 -1.14 4.76
CA ILE A 115 -0.53 -0.01 5.59
C ILE A 115 0.61 0.77 4.91
N THR A 116 1.63 0.06 4.40
CA THR A 116 2.76 0.69 3.70
C THR A 116 2.28 1.43 2.46
N PHE A 117 1.27 0.90 1.77
CA PHE A 117 0.69 1.52 0.58
C PHE A 117 0.06 2.89 0.87
N LEU A 118 -0.42 3.16 2.11
CA LEU A 118 -0.92 4.47 2.52
C LEU A 118 0.15 5.57 2.52
N LEU A 119 1.44 5.21 2.46
CA LEU A 119 2.51 6.19 2.30
C LEU A 119 2.57 6.75 0.86
N LEU A 120 2.03 6.06 -0.14
CA LEU A 120 2.04 6.54 -1.53
C LEU A 120 1.24 7.83 -1.73
N PRO A 121 -0.02 7.97 -1.26
CA PRO A 121 -0.73 9.25 -1.37
C PRO A 121 -0.01 10.38 -0.64
N LEU A 122 0.61 10.09 0.50
CA LEU A 122 1.41 11.08 1.23
C LEU A 122 2.66 11.49 0.45
N ALA A 123 3.42 10.52 -0.09
CA ALA A 123 4.59 10.78 -0.92
C ALA A 123 4.23 11.56 -2.19
N THR A 124 3.08 11.23 -2.81
CA THR A 124 2.55 11.93 -3.99
C THR A 124 2.19 13.38 -3.64
N ALA A 125 1.48 13.60 -2.54
CA ALA A 125 1.14 14.94 -2.07
C ALA A 125 2.40 15.76 -1.77
N TYR A 126 3.36 15.17 -1.06
CA TYR A 126 4.64 15.84 -0.76
C TYR A 126 5.44 16.20 -2.01
N THR A 127 5.47 15.31 -3.00
CA THR A 127 6.15 15.54 -4.29
C THR A 127 5.55 16.72 -5.05
N MET A 128 4.22 16.82 -5.10
CA MET A 128 3.52 17.83 -5.87
C MET A 128 3.33 19.16 -5.13
N LEU A 129 3.14 19.11 -3.80
CA LEU A 129 2.87 20.27 -2.94
C LEU A 129 4.13 20.74 -2.20
N GLY A 130 5.23 20.00 -2.28
CA GLY A 130 6.50 20.29 -1.59
C GLY A 130 7.11 21.62 -2.05
N MET A 131 7.42 22.46 -1.07
CA MET A 131 7.63 23.91 -1.20
C MET A 131 8.94 24.35 -1.88
N SER A 132 9.90 23.49 -2.18
CA SER A 132 11.23 23.97 -2.62
C SER A 132 11.80 23.33 -3.88
N SER A 133 11.49 22.09 -4.17
CA SER A 133 11.83 21.45 -5.46
C SER A 133 11.02 20.17 -5.62
N PRO A 134 10.18 20.06 -6.65
CA PRO A 134 9.46 18.83 -6.94
C PRO A 134 10.47 17.67 -7.14
N SER A 135 10.29 16.59 -6.40
CA SER A 135 11.17 15.42 -6.48
C SER A 135 10.36 14.14 -6.46
N VAL A 136 10.56 13.27 -7.42
CA VAL A 136 9.93 11.94 -7.48
C VAL A 136 10.53 10.94 -6.49
N VAL A 137 11.63 11.30 -5.83
CA VAL A 137 12.34 10.43 -4.87
C VAL A 137 11.45 9.87 -3.77
N PRO A 138 10.54 10.64 -3.11
CA PRO A 138 9.66 10.08 -2.08
C PRO A 138 8.76 8.97 -2.61
N ILE A 139 8.19 9.12 -3.80
CA ILE A 139 7.34 8.10 -4.43
C ILE A 139 8.17 6.84 -4.72
N LEU A 140 9.34 6.99 -5.33
CA LEU A 140 10.23 5.87 -5.65
C LEU A 140 10.71 5.15 -4.39
N ALA A 141 10.98 5.88 -3.31
CA ALA A 141 11.38 5.30 -2.03
C ALA A 141 10.27 4.42 -1.44
N VAL A 142 9.00 4.87 -1.48
CA VAL A 142 7.86 4.08 -1.00
C VAL A 142 7.62 2.85 -1.88
N ILE A 143 7.72 3.00 -3.22
CA ILE A 143 7.61 1.86 -4.14
C ILE A 143 8.72 0.84 -3.85
N GLY A 144 9.97 1.30 -3.67
CA GLY A 144 11.11 0.46 -3.31
C GLY A 144 10.86 -0.28 -1.98
N LEU A 145 10.31 0.40 -0.98
CA LEU A 145 9.96 -0.20 0.31
C LEU A 145 8.94 -1.33 0.14
N ILE A 146 7.86 -1.11 -0.63
CA ILE A 146 6.83 -2.12 -0.91
C ILE A 146 7.43 -3.32 -1.65
N LEU A 147 8.34 -3.11 -2.60
CA LEU A 147 9.01 -4.19 -3.31
C LEU A 147 9.90 -5.02 -2.39
N VAL A 148 10.72 -4.37 -1.56
CA VAL A 148 11.59 -5.04 -0.58
C VAL A 148 10.74 -5.83 0.41
N GLU A 149 9.69 -5.24 0.96
CA GLU A 149 8.74 -5.89 1.86
C GLU A 149 8.14 -7.14 1.21
N SER A 150 7.65 -7.04 -0.03
CA SER A 150 7.03 -8.15 -0.76
C SER A 150 8.01 -9.31 -1.00
N VAL A 151 9.26 -9.01 -1.31
CA VAL A 151 10.32 -10.01 -1.47
C VAL A 151 10.65 -10.68 -0.13
N LEU A 152 10.81 -9.90 0.94
CA LEU A 152 11.09 -10.43 2.28
C LEU A 152 9.98 -11.35 2.77
N PHE A 153 8.71 -10.93 2.66
CA PHE A 153 7.59 -11.78 3.01
C PHE A 153 7.53 -13.05 2.16
N SER A 154 7.77 -12.96 0.85
CA SER A 154 7.82 -14.14 -0.02
C SER A 154 8.88 -15.15 0.44
N ILE A 155 10.06 -14.69 0.84
CA ILE A 155 11.13 -15.54 1.38
C ILE A 155 10.72 -16.17 2.72
N ILE A 156 10.13 -15.37 3.63
CA ILE A 156 9.69 -15.85 4.95
C ILE A 156 8.59 -16.92 4.78
N ILE A 157 7.59 -16.67 3.91
CA ILE A 157 6.51 -17.59 3.63
C ILE A 157 7.07 -18.88 3.02
N TYR A 158 7.98 -18.77 2.05
CA TYR A 158 8.60 -19.94 1.41
C TYR A 158 9.36 -20.82 2.39
N LYS A 159 10.08 -20.22 3.35
CA LYS A 159 10.86 -20.93 4.36
C LYS A 159 10.04 -21.46 5.53
N SER A 160 8.81 -20.99 5.72
CA SER A 160 7.93 -21.46 6.80
C SER A 160 7.33 -22.83 6.44
N LYS A 161 7.94 -23.87 7.00
CA LYS A 161 7.48 -25.28 6.87
C LYS A 161 6.55 -25.65 8.00
#